data_f8ad45572e10437ab908269943b6f1cd
#
_entry.id   f8ad45572e10437ab908269943b6f1cd
#
_cell.length_a   1.000
_cell.length_b   1.000
_cell.length_c   1.000
_cell.angle_alpha   90.00
_cell.angle_beta   90.00
_cell.angle_gamma   90.00
#
_symmetry.space_group_name_H-M   'P 1'
#
loop_
_entity.id
_entity.type
_entity.pdbx_description
1 polymer ?
#
loop_
_entity_poly.entity_id
_entity_poly.type
_entity_poly.pdbx_seq_one_letter_code
_entity_poly.pdbx_strand_id
1 'polypeptide(L)'
;MSTNHGSRRAVVLGTLAALALGATACGSSGGGDPLGGGSATGSPAASGAGAGSTVVVGSANFPENVLLGSIYSQALKAKGVKVEEKFNIGSREVLYGQLQSGSLSVLPEYNGSLLAYLDTKSTAATTEEVNAALTKTLPAALGILDSSPAEDKDSLSVTQENADKYGLKSIADLTAKAGEFTIGGPPEFKSRREQQLKDVYGLNFKEWKPTGDATANALKDGTIQVGNVFTTDPKIPQLKLVPLTDPKNLFGAQNVTPLVNKAGVNPTATAALNAVSAKLDTAGLTALMKRVAIDKDDPSAVAKDWLKANGLG
;
A
#
# COMPACT_ATOMS: atom_id res chain seq x y z
N MET A 1 50.72 29.38 13.73
CA MET A 1 50.90 29.93 12.40
C MET A 1 49.54 29.78 11.68
N SER A 2 48.57 30.71 11.82
CA SER A 2 48.44 32.03 11.14
C SER A 2 48.54 31.88 9.63
N THR A 3 47.44 32.06 8.91
CA THR A 3 46.81 33.24 8.30
C THR A 3 45.58 32.75 7.48
N ASN A 4 44.37 33.11 7.65
CA ASN A 4 43.56 34.32 7.48
C ASN A 4 43.70 35.02 6.10
N HIS A 5 42.58 35.15 5.38
CA HIS A 5 42.14 36.16 4.40
C HIS A 5 41.03 35.56 3.52
N GLY A 6 39.84 36.11 3.25
CA GLY A 6 39.35 37.46 3.44
C GLY A 6 38.22 37.65 2.43
N SER A 7 37.18 38.25 2.88
CA SER A 7 35.94 38.67 2.24
C SER A 7 36.07 39.33 0.87
N ARG A 8 35.07 39.19 -0.02
CA ARG A 8 34.57 40.34 -0.82
C ARG A 8 33.07 40.23 -1.09
N ARG A 9 32.35 41.18 -0.51
CA ARG A 9 30.98 41.58 -0.85
C ARG A 9 31.02 42.35 -2.17
N ALA A 10 30.03 42.12 -3.03
CA ALA A 10 29.66 43.08 -4.06
C ALA A 10 28.12 43.21 -4.07
N VAL A 11 27.69 44.37 -3.63
CA VAL A 11 26.34 44.95 -3.75
C VAL A 11 26.31 45.65 -5.09
N VAL A 12 25.30 45.44 -5.90
CA VAL A 12 24.89 46.36 -6.97
C VAL A 12 23.39 46.62 -6.85
N LEU A 13 23.10 47.88 -6.54
CA LEU A 13 21.78 48.52 -6.61
C LEU A 13 21.46 49.02 -8.03
N GLY A 14 20.18 49.19 -8.28
CA GLY A 14 19.62 50.10 -9.30
C GLY A 14 18.93 49.37 -10.45
N THR A 15 17.76 49.71 -10.94
CA THR A 15 16.96 50.96 -10.85
C THR A 15 15.51 50.64 -11.27
N LEU A 16 14.58 51.36 -10.69
CA LEU A 16 13.15 51.45 -11.06
C LEU A 16 13.00 52.07 -12.47
N ALA A 17 12.00 51.63 -13.23
CA ALA A 17 11.27 52.46 -14.18
C ALA A 17 9.80 52.00 -14.24
N ALA A 18 8.93 52.89 -13.78
CA ALA A 18 7.45 52.86 -13.96
C ALA A 18 7.10 53.71 -15.17
N LEU A 19 6.03 53.35 -15.89
CA LEU A 19 5.11 54.23 -16.69
C LEU A 19 4.07 53.31 -17.29
N ALA A 20 2.81 53.30 -16.91
CA ALA A 20 1.70 54.23 -17.00
C ALA A 20 0.93 54.16 -18.33
N LEU A 21 -0.36 53.74 -18.17
CA LEU A 21 -1.58 54.22 -18.80
C LEU A 21 -1.80 54.11 -20.34
N GLY A 22 -2.94 53.50 -20.67
CA GLY A 22 -3.59 53.63 -21.95
C GLY A 22 -4.99 52.99 -21.98
N ALA A 23 -6.00 53.70 -21.48
CA ALA A 23 -7.43 53.38 -21.66
C ALA A 23 -7.97 54.06 -22.91
N THR A 24 -8.79 53.35 -23.72
CA THR A 24 -9.87 53.88 -24.58
C THR A 24 -10.81 52.73 -24.87
N ALA A 25 -11.98 52.67 -24.47
CA ALA A 25 -13.26 53.36 -24.57
C ALA A 25 -13.93 53.31 -25.96
N CYS A 26 -15.16 52.82 -25.92
CA CYS A 26 -16.37 53.14 -26.64
C CYS A 26 -16.70 52.50 -28.02
N GLY A 27 -17.95 52.04 -28.03
CA GLY A 27 -18.93 52.16 -29.11
C GLY A 27 -19.88 50.95 -29.18
N SER A 28 -21.02 50.95 -28.51
CA SER A 28 -22.44 51.28 -28.82
C SER A 28 -22.92 50.48 -30.08
N SER A 29 -24.11 49.88 -30.19
CA SER A 29 -25.46 50.23 -29.70
C SER A 29 -26.43 49.15 -30.17
N GLY A 30 -27.60 49.08 -29.48
CA GLY A 30 -28.88 48.56 -29.96
C GLY A 30 -29.31 47.29 -29.21
N GLY A 31 -30.21 47.25 -28.34
CA GLY A 31 -31.53 47.86 -28.22
C GLY A 31 -32.56 46.76 -28.25
N GLY A 32 -33.32 46.53 -27.14
CA GLY A 32 -34.49 45.68 -27.13
C GLY A 32 -34.72 44.91 -25.81
N ASP A 33 -35.33 45.59 -24.85
CA ASP A 33 -36.13 45.03 -23.78
C ASP A 33 -37.56 44.76 -24.29
N PRO A 34 -38.53 44.10 -23.66
CA PRO A 34 -38.66 43.73 -22.24
C PRO A 34 -39.39 42.38 -21.93
N LEU A 35 -39.39 42.04 -20.64
CA LEU A 35 -40.42 41.33 -19.87
C LEU A 35 -40.79 39.89 -20.21
N GLY A 36 -40.33 38.97 -19.35
CA GLY A 36 -40.91 37.64 -19.20
C GLY A 36 -40.36 36.96 -17.93
N GLY A 37 -41.02 37.11 -16.82
CA GLY A 37 -40.68 36.49 -15.54
C GLY A 37 -40.77 34.97 -15.58
N GLY A 38 -39.83 34.33 -14.93
CA GLY A 38 -39.81 32.91 -14.67
C GLY A 38 -38.77 32.59 -13.60
N SER A 39 -39.18 32.63 -12.34
CA SER A 39 -38.38 32.14 -11.22
C SER A 39 -38.17 30.65 -11.39
N ALA A 40 -36.97 30.26 -11.79
CA ALA A 40 -36.49 28.89 -11.65
C ALA A 40 -35.49 28.86 -10.49
N THR A 41 -35.97 28.43 -9.33
CA THR A 41 -35.15 28.00 -8.21
C THR A 41 -34.34 26.77 -8.64
N GLY A 42 -33.18 27.00 -9.21
CA GLY A 42 -32.19 25.96 -9.45
C GLY A 42 -31.49 25.58 -8.15
N SER A 43 -31.90 24.47 -7.55
CA SER A 43 -31.08 23.79 -6.57
C SER A 43 -29.67 23.48 -7.19
N PRO A 44 -28.58 23.70 -6.45
CA PRO A 44 -27.28 23.25 -6.95
C PRO A 44 -27.34 21.76 -7.08
N ALA A 45 -27.33 21.26 -8.32
CA ALA A 45 -27.11 19.86 -8.62
C ALA A 45 -25.78 19.50 -8.00
N ALA A 46 -25.78 18.53 -7.07
CA ALA A 46 -24.57 17.86 -6.63
C ALA A 46 -23.83 17.41 -7.89
N SER A 47 -22.65 17.96 -8.13
CA SER A 47 -21.77 17.52 -9.20
C SER A 47 -21.35 16.09 -8.89
N GLY A 48 -22.16 15.14 -9.35
CA GLY A 48 -21.77 13.74 -9.41
C GLY A 48 -20.51 13.67 -10.27
N ALA A 49 -19.51 12.91 -9.82
CA ALA A 49 -18.28 12.65 -10.54
C ALA A 49 -18.65 12.22 -11.97
N GLY A 50 -18.54 13.15 -12.92
CA GLY A 50 -18.94 12.94 -14.31
C GLY A 50 -18.01 11.89 -14.97
N ALA A 51 -18.57 11.16 -15.93
CA ALA A 51 -17.85 10.30 -16.83
C ALA A 51 -16.74 11.08 -17.56
N GLY A 52 -15.53 11.21 -16.95
CA GLY A 52 -14.44 11.97 -17.54
C GLY A 52 -13.29 12.35 -16.61
N SER A 53 -13.42 12.22 -15.28
CA SER A 53 -12.31 12.52 -14.35
C SER A 53 -11.25 11.41 -14.45
N THR A 54 -9.97 11.81 -14.56
CA THR A 54 -8.83 10.89 -14.55
C THR A 54 -8.63 10.32 -13.15
N VAL A 55 -8.59 9.00 -13.03
CA VAL A 55 -8.24 8.30 -11.79
C VAL A 55 -6.72 8.25 -11.66
N VAL A 56 -6.17 8.81 -10.61
CA VAL A 56 -4.72 8.81 -10.36
C VAL A 56 -4.38 7.64 -9.42
N VAL A 57 -3.66 6.63 -9.93
CA VAL A 57 -3.24 5.46 -9.17
C VAL A 57 -1.81 5.66 -8.68
N GLY A 58 -1.63 5.62 -7.37
CA GLY A 58 -0.32 5.71 -6.72
C GLY A 58 0.26 4.37 -6.31
N SER A 59 1.56 4.33 -6.01
CA SER A 59 2.19 3.23 -5.29
C SER A 59 3.30 3.70 -4.35
N ALA A 60 3.53 2.90 -3.29
CA ALA A 60 4.73 3.00 -2.49
C ALA A 60 5.97 2.55 -3.28
N ASN A 61 7.16 2.79 -2.72
CA ASN A 61 8.44 2.56 -3.39
C ASN A 61 9.02 1.16 -3.14
N PHE A 62 8.19 0.13 -3.16
CA PHE A 62 8.64 -1.25 -3.11
C PHE A 62 7.93 -2.12 -4.17
N PRO A 63 8.58 -3.21 -4.64
CA PRO A 63 8.16 -3.92 -5.85
C PRO A 63 6.73 -4.44 -5.84
N GLU A 64 6.25 -4.97 -4.71
CA GLU A 64 4.89 -5.51 -4.61
C GLU A 64 3.84 -4.41 -4.76
N ASN A 65 4.04 -3.26 -4.13
CA ASN A 65 3.08 -2.17 -4.22
C ASN A 65 3.05 -1.54 -5.63
N VAL A 66 4.19 -1.50 -6.33
CA VAL A 66 4.27 -1.10 -7.74
C VAL A 66 3.50 -2.08 -8.63
N LEU A 67 3.67 -3.38 -8.41
CA LEU A 67 2.92 -4.42 -9.13
C LEU A 67 1.41 -4.28 -8.89
N LEU A 68 0.97 -4.14 -7.63
CA LEU A 68 -0.43 -3.95 -7.28
C LEU A 68 -1.01 -2.66 -7.90
N GLY A 69 -0.25 -1.55 -7.86
CA GLY A 69 -0.61 -0.32 -8.55
C GLY A 69 -0.79 -0.51 -10.05
N SER A 70 0.09 -1.28 -10.69
CA SER A 70 0.00 -1.63 -12.10
C SER A 70 -1.22 -2.49 -12.43
N ILE A 71 -1.56 -3.47 -11.56
CA ILE A 71 -2.77 -4.28 -11.68
C ILE A 71 -4.02 -3.40 -11.61
N TYR A 72 -4.12 -2.51 -10.61
CA TYR A 72 -5.25 -1.59 -10.47
C TYR A 72 -5.39 -0.67 -11.67
N SER A 73 -4.29 -0.06 -12.09
CA SER A 73 -4.26 0.84 -13.25
C SER A 73 -4.76 0.16 -14.53
N GLN A 74 -4.27 -1.03 -14.83
CA GLN A 74 -4.64 -1.75 -16.05
C GLN A 74 -6.08 -2.29 -15.99
N ALA A 75 -6.55 -2.75 -14.83
CA ALA A 75 -7.95 -3.16 -14.64
C ALA A 75 -8.92 -1.99 -14.88
N LEU A 76 -8.57 -0.79 -14.37
CA LEU A 76 -9.32 0.44 -14.63
C LEU A 76 -9.34 0.81 -16.11
N LYS A 77 -8.18 0.78 -16.77
CA LYS A 77 -8.05 1.06 -18.22
C LYS A 77 -8.88 0.08 -19.06
N ALA A 78 -8.91 -1.20 -18.70
CA ALA A 78 -9.71 -2.24 -19.38
C ALA A 78 -11.23 -1.97 -19.31
N LYS A 79 -11.69 -1.17 -18.32
CA LYS A 79 -13.08 -0.72 -18.19
C LYS A 79 -13.32 0.68 -18.78
N GLY A 80 -12.37 1.21 -19.56
CA GLY A 80 -12.49 2.50 -20.22
C GLY A 80 -12.28 3.72 -19.29
N VAL A 81 -11.79 3.50 -18.07
CA VAL A 81 -11.46 4.59 -17.15
C VAL A 81 -10.15 5.24 -17.58
N LYS A 82 -10.12 6.58 -17.63
CA LYS A 82 -8.87 7.31 -17.82
C LYS A 82 -8.01 7.21 -16.58
N VAL A 83 -6.75 6.79 -16.74
CA VAL A 83 -5.84 6.56 -15.60
C VAL A 83 -4.52 7.29 -15.81
N GLU A 84 -4.07 7.97 -14.76
CA GLU A 84 -2.71 8.47 -14.58
C GLU A 84 -2.00 7.60 -13.54
N GLU A 85 -0.75 7.23 -13.81
CA GLU A 85 0.06 6.39 -12.92
C GLU A 85 1.14 7.23 -12.23
N LYS A 86 1.21 7.13 -10.91
CA LYS A 86 2.25 7.74 -10.07
C LYS A 86 2.83 6.70 -9.13
N PHE A 87 3.81 5.94 -9.63
CA PHE A 87 4.42 4.86 -8.87
C PHE A 87 5.72 5.28 -8.18
N ASN A 88 6.18 4.48 -7.21
CA ASN A 88 7.41 4.72 -6.45
C ASN A 88 7.46 6.09 -5.73
N ILE A 89 6.35 6.57 -5.22
CA ILE A 89 6.26 7.91 -4.60
C ILE A 89 7.05 7.99 -3.29
N GLY A 90 6.95 6.94 -2.45
CA GLY A 90 7.60 6.93 -1.14
C GLY A 90 6.87 6.11 -0.09
N SER A 91 6.95 6.54 1.17
CA SER A 91 6.32 5.87 2.31
C SER A 91 4.81 6.17 2.42
N ARG A 92 4.11 5.42 3.30
CA ARG A 92 2.68 5.61 3.58
C ARG A 92 2.34 7.03 3.98
N GLU A 93 3.18 7.69 4.77
CA GLU A 93 2.95 9.04 5.26
C GLU A 93 2.80 10.04 4.11
N VAL A 94 3.66 9.93 3.10
CA VAL A 94 3.62 10.78 1.89
C VAL A 94 2.40 10.47 1.06
N LEU A 95 2.14 9.20 0.80
CA LEU A 95 1.03 8.71 -0.02
C LEU A 95 -0.32 9.05 0.57
N TYR A 96 -0.48 8.85 1.89
CA TYR A 96 -1.71 9.13 2.60
C TYR A 96 -2.10 10.62 2.51
N GLY A 97 -1.12 11.53 2.68
CA GLY A 97 -1.33 12.97 2.49
C GLY A 97 -1.79 13.33 1.06
N GLN A 98 -1.20 12.69 0.05
CA GLN A 98 -1.60 12.90 -1.36
C GLN A 98 -3.01 12.35 -1.65
N LEU A 99 -3.37 11.23 -1.04
CA LEU A 99 -4.72 10.68 -1.17
C LEU A 99 -5.76 11.57 -0.47
N GLN A 100 -5.44 12.09 0.73
CA GLN A 100 -6.31 13.03 1.44
C GLN A 100 -6.54 14.32 0.65
N SER A 101 -5.52 14.86 0.01
CA SER A 101 -5.63 16.08 -0.81
C SER A 101 -6.31 15.86 -2.16
N GLY A 102 -6.57 14.60 -2.57
CA GLY A 102 -7.10 14.26 -3.88
C GLY A 102 -6.08 14.28 -5.01
N SER A 103 -4.79 14.45 -4.72
CA SER A 103 -3.70 14.33 -5.70
C SER A 103 -3.49 12.89 -6.17
N LEU A 104 -3.91 11.92 -5.37
CA LEU A 104 -4.11 10.52 -5.70
C LEU A 104 -5.58 10.15 -5.54
N SER A 105 -6.07 9.22 -6.36
CA SER A 105 -7.42 8.68 -6.29
C SER A 105 -7.46 7.29 -5.67
N VAL A 106 -6.44 6.46 -5.92
CA VAL A 106 -6.38 5.06 -5.52
C VAL A 106 -4.96 4.69 -5.11
N LEU A 107 -4.85 3.91 -4.05
CA LEU A 107 -3.60 3.38 -3.52
C LEU A 107 -3.81 1.93 -3.08
N PRO A 108 -2.95 0.97 -3.49
CA PRO A 108 -2.89 -0.34 -2.86
C PRO A 108 -2.39 -0.20 -1.43
N GLU A 109 -3.14 -0.71 -0.47
CA GLU A 109 -2.79 -0.69 0.95
C GLU A 109 -2.96 -2.07 1.59
N TYR A 110 -2.41 -2.24 2.79
CA TYR A 110 -2.58 -3.39 3.65
C TYR A 110 -3.42 -2.95 4.85
N ASN A 111 -4.61 -3.49 4.97
CA ASN A 111 -5.63 -2.99 5.91
C ASN A 111 -5.14 -2.89 7.36
N GLY A 112 -4.47 -3.91 7.89
CA GLY A 112 -3.96 -3.89 9.27
C GLY A 112 -2.85 -2.86 9.49
N SER A 113 -1.94 -2.72 8.53
CA SER A 113 -0.87 -1.72 8.60
C SER A 113 -1.40 -0.29 8.47
N LEU A 114 -2.45 -0.09 7.67
CA LEU A 114 -3.15 1.18 7.57
C LEU A 114 -3.86 1.51 8.89
N LEU A 115 -4.54 0.53 9.48
CA LEU A 115 -5.20 0.74 10.77
C LEU A 115 -4.19 1.08 11.87
N ALA A 116 -3.09 0.36 11.96
CA ALA A 116 -2.03 0.64 12.94
C ALA A 116 -1.39 2.04 12.77
N TYR A 117 -1.36 2.55 11.54
CA TYR A 117 -0.92 3.91 11.26
C TYR A 117 -1.92 4.98 11.75
N LEU A 118 -3.22 4.72 11.63
CA LEU A 118 -4.29 5.65 11.97
C LEU A 118 -4.69 5.56 13.46
N ASP A 119 -4.66 4.37 14.02
CA ASP A 119 -5.01 4.09 15.42
C ASP A 119 -4.05 3.06 16.02
N THR A 120 -3.00 3.57 16.66
CA THR A 120 -1.96 2.74 17.32
C THR A 120 -2.47 1.94 18.52
N LYS A 121 -3.70 2.18 18.98
CA LYS A 121 -4.32 1.50 20.14
C LYS A 121 -5.34 0.45 19.71
N SER A 122 -5.61 0.31 18.43
CA SER A 122 -6.55 -0.69 17.93
C SER A 122 -6.07 -2.10 18.27
N THR A 123 -7.00 -2.92 18.72
CA THR A 123 -6.81 -4.36 18.99
C THR A 123 -7.49 -5.24 17.94
N ALA A 124 -8.03 -4.65 16.87
CA ALA A 124 -8.66 -5.39 15.78
C ALA A 124 -7.64 -6.30 15.10
N ALA A 125 -7.98 -7.57 14.93
CA ALA A 125 -7.06 -8.60 14.45
C ALA A 125 -7.58 -9.38 13.23
N THR A 126 -8.90 -9.57 13.10
CA THR A 126 -9.49 -10.20 11.92
C THR A 126 -9.74 -9.18 10.80
N THR A 127 -9.89 -9.65 9.57
CA THR A 127 -10.16 -8.80 8.41
C THR A 127 -11.41 -7.94 8.62
N GLU A 128 -12.48 -8.54 9.16
CA GLU A 128 -13.74 -7.88 9.42
C GLU A 128 -13.61 -6.79 10.48
N GLU A 129 -12.93 -7.07 11.60
CA GLU A 129 -12.68 -6.11 12.67
C GLU A 129 -11.82 -4.94 12.19
N VAL A 130 -10.73 -5.22 11.46
CA VAL A 130 -9.83 -4.23 10.90
C VAL A 130 -10.56 -3.32 9.91
N ASN A 131 -11.34 -3.89 8.99
CA ASN A 131 -12.09 -3.11 8.00
C ASN A 131 -13.19 -2.28 8.65
N ALA A 132 -13.86 -2.79 9.67
CA ALA A 132 -14.86 -2.05 10.45
C ALA A 132 -14.22 -0.88 11.22
N ALA A 133 -13.03 -1.09 11.80
CA ALA A 133 -12.26 -0.05 12.48
C ALA A 133 -11.78 1.03 11.49
N LEU A 134 -11.24 0.64 10.34
CA LEU A 134 -10.84 1.57 9.27
C LEU A 134 -12.00 2.44 8.79
N THR A 135 -13.18 1.84 8.58
CA THR A 135 -14.37 2.58 8.16
C THR A 135 -14.76 3.68 9.13
N LYS A 136 -14.51 3.47 10.43
CA LYS A 136 -14.79 4.47 11.50
C LYS A 136 -13.69 5.51 11.65
N THR A 137 -12.43 5.12 11.37
CA THR A 137 -11.24 5.95 11.65
C THR A 137 -10.85 6.83 10.47
N LEU A 138 -11.14 6.37 9.24
CA LEU A 138 -10.81 7.13 8.04
C LEU A 138 -11.60 8.45 7.95
N PRO A 139 -10.96 9.54 7.49
CA PRO A 139 -11.66 10.78 7.16
C PRO A 139 -12.79 10.55 6.15
N ALA A 140 -13.85 11.35 6.22
CA ALA A 140 -15.04 11.20 5.39
C ALA A 140 -14.76 11.16 3.87
N ALA A 141 -13.71 11.85 3.41
CA ALA A 141 -13.27 11.86 2.01
C ALA A 141 -12.62 10.57 1.56
N LEU A 142 -12.11 9.75 2.49
CA LEU A 142 -11.43 8.49 2.19
C LEU A 142 -12.33 7.29 2.46
N GLY A 143 -11.98 6.16 1.84
CA GLY A 143 -12.63 4.89 2.08
C GLY A 143 -11.76 3.74 1.63
N ILE A 144 -12.03 2.55 2.17
CA ILE A 144 -11.51 1.30 1.64
C ILE A 144 -12.57 0.66 0.75
N LEU A 145 -12.13 -0.09 -0.26
CA LEU A 145 -12.98 -0.98 -1.03
C LEU A 145 -12.85 -2.41 -0.51
N ASP A 146 -13.39 -3.39 -1.24
CA ASP A 146 -13.33 -4.79 -0.80
C ASP A 146 -11.88 -5.26 -0.67
N SER A 147 -11.54 -5.80 0.49
CA SER A 147 -10.25 -6.43 0.73
C SER A 147 -10.12 -7.72 -0.04
N SER A 148 -8.94 -7.99 -0.60
CA SER A 148 -8.66 -9.28 -1.24
C SER A 148 -8.39 -10.38 -0.21
N PRO A 149 -8.55 -11.67 -0.57
CA PRO A 149 -8.01 -12.78 0.20
C PRO A 149 -6.48 -12.77 0.33
N ALA A 150 -5.78 -12.06 -0.58
CA ALA A 150 -4.33 -11.92 -0.49
C ALA A 150 -3.92 -11.14 0.74
N GLU A 151 -2.97 -11.70 1.49
CA GLU A 151 -2.35 -11.05 2.64
C GLU A 151 -0.84 -11.00 2.45
N ASP A 152 -0.23 -9.86 2.78
CA ASP A 152 1.21 -9.73 2.98
C ASP A 152 1.51 -9.36 4.42
N LYS A 153 1.70 -10.38 5.25
CA LYS A 153 1.92 -10.23 6.69
C LYS A 153 3.19 -10.90 7.18
N ASP A 154 3.65 -10.47 8.34
CA ASP A 154 4.65 -11.20 9.09
C ASP A 154 4.24 -12.67 9.24
N SER A 155 5.18 -13.61 9.08
CA SER A 155 4.99 -15.00 9.49
C SER A 155 6.22 -15.50 10.23
N LEU A 156 6.04 -16.53 11.06
CA LEU A 156 7.14 -17.38 11.49
C LEU A 156 7.21 -18.56 10.54
N SER A 157 8.28 -18.61 9.77
CA SER A 157 8.54 -19.69 8.82
C SER A 157 9.65 -20.61 9.31
N VAL A 158 9.56 -21.88 8.92
CA VAL A 158 10.57 -22.92 9.15
C VAL A 158 10.87 -23.62 7.83
N THR A 159 11.92 -24.43 7.75
CA THR A 159 12.10 -25.32 6.59
C THR A 159 11.10 -26.47 6.61
N GLN A 160 10.77 -27.05 5.44
CA GLN A 160 9.91 -28.25 5.36
C GLN A 160 10.49 -29.38 6.21
N GLU A 161 11.83 -29.57 6.19
CA GLU A 161 12.51 -30.57 7.00
C GLU A 161 12.24 -30.38 8.50
N ASN A 162 12.35 -29.16 9.02
CA ASN A 162 12.06 -28.87 10.42
C ASN A 162 10.57 -29.00 10.74
N ALA A 163 9.69 -28.59 9.82
CA ALA A 163 8.24 -28.77 9.98
C ALA A 163 7.90 -30.26 10.17
N ASP A 164 8.42 -31.13 9.30
CA ASP A 164 8.19 -32.58 9.35
C ASP A 164 8.83 -33.22 10.58
N LYS A 165 10.10 -32.89 10.86
CA LYS A 165 10.87 -33.46 11.97
C LYS A 165 10.26 -33.18 13.35
N TYR A 166 9.74 -31.97 13.53
CA TYR A 166 9.21 -31.52 14.82
C TYR A 166 7.68 -31.40 14.86
N GLY A 167 6.99 -31.73 13.76
CA GLY A 167 5.52 -31.67 13.66
C GLY A 167 4.97 -30.25 13.69
N LEU A 168 5.72 -29.26 13.18
CA LEU A 168 5.37 -27.85 13.27
C LEU A 168 4.35 -27.47 12.16
N LYS A 169 3.18 -27.03 12.56
CA LYS A 169 2.11 -26.53 11.66
C LYS A 169 1.65 -25.11 12.02
N SER A 170 1.77 -24.77 13.28
CA SER A 170 1.35 -23.48 13.83
C SER A 170 2.43 -22.87 14.70
N ILE A 171 2.33 -21.58 14.98
CA ILE A 171 3.22 -20.87 15.91
C ILE A 171 3.16 -21.50 17.31
N ALA A 172 1.99 -22.02 17.72
CA ALA A 172 1.83 -22.69 19.01
C ALA A 172 2.72 -23.95 19.13
N ASP A 173 2.98 -24.66 18.04
CA ASP A 173 3.79 -25.88 18.06
C ASP A 173 5.27 -25.62 18.36
N LEU A 174 5.73 -24.37 18.21
CA LEU A 174 7.09 -23.96 18.56
C LEU A 174 7.36 -23.98 20.07
N THR A 175 6.32 -23.96 20.92
CA THR A 175 6.46 -23.78 22.36
C THR A 175 7.39 -24.80 22.99
N ALA A 176 7.34 -26.06 22.55
CA ALA A 176 8.18 -27.13 23.08
C ALA A 176 9.66 -27.04 22.65
N LYS A 177 9.98 -26.25 21.61
CA LYS A 177 11.29 -26.20 20.95
C LYS A 177 11.92 -24.81 20.91
N ALA A 178 11.19 -23.75 21.22
CA ALA A 178 11.68 -22.37 21.12
C ALA A 178 13.01 -22.16 21.87
N GLY A 179 13.17 -22.73 23.07
CA GLY A 179 14.40 -22.65 23.86
C GLY A 179 15.64 -23.34 23.25
N GLU A 180 15.44 -24.16 22.22
CA GLU A 180 16.52 -24.80 21.48
C GLU A 180 16.80 -24.08 20.15
N PHE A 181 15.84 -23.27 19.65
CA PHE A 181 15.86 -22.65 18.34
C PHE A 181 16.39 -21.22 18.35
N THR A 182 17.18 -20.91 17.34
CA THR A 182 17.54 -19.53 16.99
C THR A 182 16.50 -18.99 16.01
N ILE A 183 15.96 -17.80 16.32
CA ILE A 183 15.06 -17.06 15.43
C ILE A 183 15.80 -15.94 14.71
N GLY A 184 15.46 -15.68 13.44
CA GLY A 184 16.00 -14.59 12.65
C GLY A 184 14.91 -13.70 12.05
N GLY A 185 15.28 -12.47 11.71
CA GLY A 185 14.42 -11.49 11.07
C GLY A 185 15.09 -10.13 10.96
N PRO A 186 14.39 -9.12 10.45
CA PRO A 186 14.85 -7.74 10.52
C PRO A 186 15.09 -7.31 11.98
N PRO A 187 16.04 -6.40 12.25
CA PRO A 187 16.34 -5.96 13.62
C PRO A 187 15.11 -5.44 14.37
N GLU A 188 14.23 -4.72 13.68
CA GLU A 188 12.98 -4.17 14.23
C GLU A 188 11.94 -5.25 14.53
N PHE A 189 12.02 -6.43 13.92
CA PHE A 189 11.11 -7.54 14.23
C PHE A 189 11.27 -8.00 15.68
N LYS A 190 12.52 -8.13 16.14
CA LYS A 190 12.79 -8.47 17.56
C LYS A 190 12.15 -7.44 18.48
N SER A 191 12.45 -6.15 18.30
CA SER A 191 11.97 -5.10 19.19
C SER A 191 10.44 -4.99 19.24
N ARG A 192 9.76 -5.29 18.12
CA ARG A 192 8.29 -5.25 18.04
C ARG A 192 7.62 -6.52 18.55
N ARG A 193 8.23 -7.69 18.39
CA ARG A 193 7.53 -8.98 18.51
C ARG A 193 8.02 -9.89 19.63
N GLU A 194 9.23 -9.73 20.16
CA GLU A 194 9.77 -10.63 21.19
C GLU A 194 8.84 -10.75 22.39
N GLN A 195 8.41 -9.62 22.96
CA GLN A 195 7.50 -9.62 24.10
C GLN A 195 6.12 -10.19 23.75
N GLN A 196 5.58 -9.84 22.58
CA GLN A 196 4.28 -10.34 22.14
C GLN A 196 4.30 -11.87 21.90
N LEU A 197 5.35 -12.40 21.28
CA LEU A 197 5.53 -13.85 21.08
C LEU A 197 5.60 -14.59 22.42
N LYS A 198 6.26 -14.00 23.41
CA LYS A 198 6.31 -14.54 24.76
C LYS A 198 4.95 -14.49 25.46
N ASP A 199 4.27 -13.37 25.43
CA ASP A 199 3.00 -13.18 26.15
C ASP A 199 1.86 -13.99 25.53
N VAL A 200 1.80 -14.04 24.19
CA VAL A 200 0.69 -14.70 23.47
C VAL A 200 0.94 -16.20 23.32
N TYR A 201 2.14 -16.60 22.95
CA TYR A 201 2.49 -18.00 22.63
C TYR A 201 3.43 -18.67 23.62
N GLY A 202 3.97 -17.95 24.60
CA GLY A 202 4.95 -18.51 25.55
C GLY A 202 6.33 -18.76 24.95
N LEU A 203 6.65 -18.17 23.80
CA LEU A 203 7.88 -18.45 23.07
C LEU A 203 9.06 -17.68 23.63
N ASN A 204 10.06 -18.42 24.12
CA ASN A 204 11.34 -17.89 24.55
C ASN A 204 12.43 -18.56 23.69
N PHE A 205 12.87 -17.86 22.64
CA PHE A 205 13.89 -18.39 21.75
C PHE A 205 15.29 -18.36 22.39
N LYS A 206 16.13 -19.36 22.03
CA LYS A 206 17.52 -19.46 22.47
C LYS A 206 18.32 -18.21 22.10
N GLU A 207 18.14 -17.73 20.88
CA GLU A 207 18.89 -16.62 20.32
C GLU A 207 18.06 -15.87 19.27
N TRP A 208 18.29 -14.56 19.13
CA TRP A 208 17.75 -13.73 18.07
C TRP A 208 18.88 -13.20 17.19
N LYS A 209 18.82 -13.49 15.88
CA LYS A 209 19.79 -13.03 14.89
C LYS A 209 19.17 -11.97 13.96
N PRO A 210 19.84 -10.82 13.77
CA PRO A 210 19.40 -9.84 12.78
C PRO A 210 19.80 -10.31 11.37
N THR A 211 18.92 -11.00 10.69
CA THR A 211 19.17 -11.58 9.36
C THR A 211 18.63 -10.75 8.21
N GLY A 212 17.69 -9.82 8.46
CA GLY A 212 17.12 -8.92 7.45
C GLY A 212 16.68 -9.66 6.18
N ASP A 213 17.05 -9.18 5.01
CA ASP A 213 16.72 -9.78 3.70
C ASP A 213 17.31 -11.17 3.49
N ALA A 214 18.29 -11.58 4.30
CA ALA A 214 18.90 -12.90 4.25
C ALA A 214 18.12 -13.97 5.05
N THR A 215 17.04 -13.62 5.74
CA THR A 215 16.31 -14.52 6.64
C THR A 215 15.91 -15.84 5.97
N ALA A 216 15.32 -15.78 4.77
CA ALA A 216 14.92 -17.00 4.05
C ALA A 216 16.11 -17.91 3.71
N ASN A 217 17.26 -17.33 3.34
CA ASN A 217 18.48 -18.09 3.07
C ASN A 217 19.09 -18.67 4.36
N ALA A 218 19.07 -17.89 5.47
CA ALA A 218 19.54 -18.34 6.78
C ALA A 218 18.71 -19.50 7.35
N LEU A 219 17.42 -19.58 7.02
CA LEU A 219 16.59 -20.76 7.26
C LEU A 219 17.09 -21.96 6.44
N LYS A 220 17.29 -21.74 5.13
CA LYS A 220 17.69 -22.79 4.18
C LYS A 220 19.04 -23.42 4.54
N ASP A 221 20.01 -22.63 4.99
CA ASP A 221 21.34 -23.09 5.37
C ASP A 221 21.46 -23.56 6.83
N GLY A 222 20.37 -23.46 7.61
CA GLY A 222 20.32 -23.94 9.00
C GLY A 222 20.94 -22.98 10.02
N THR A 223 21.37 -21.79 9.62
CA THR A 223 21.91 -20.75 10.52
C THR A 223 20.89 -20.33 11.58
N ILE A 224 19.61 -20.39 11.22
CA ILE A 224 18.44 -20.20 12.09
C ILE A 224 17.43 -21.32 11.87
N GLN A 225 16.59 -21.61 12.86
CA GLN A 225 15.56 -22.64 12.78
C GLN A 225 14.17 -22.05 12.53
N VAL A 226 13.94 -20.81 12.96
CA VAL A 226 12.71 -20.04 12.75
C VAL A 226 13.06 -18.69 12.16
N GLY A 227 12.29 -18.19 11.20
CA GLY A 227 12.56 -16.91 10.56
C GLY A 227 11.30 -16.09 10.35
N ASN A 228 11.40 -14.77 10.52
CA ASN A 228 10.37 -13.86 10.07
C ASN A 228 10.48 -13.71 8.56
N VAL A 229 9.49 -14.22 7.85
CA VAL A 229 9.38 -14.11 6.39
C VAL A 229 7.97 -13.60 6.07
N PHE A 230 7.85 -12.64 5.17
CA PHE A 230 6.54 -12.16 4.73
C PHE A 230 5.83 -13.23 3.90
N THR A 231 4.51 -13.32 4.06
CA THR A 231 3.71 -14.40 3.43
C THR A 231 3.71 -14.39 1.91
N THR A 232 4.06 -13.27 1.28
CA THR A 232 4.20 -13.11 -0.18
C THR A 232 5.63 -13.26 -0.68
N ASP A 233 6.62 -13.56 0.22
CA ASP A 233 8.01 -13.74 -0.20
C ASP A 233 8.14 -14.94 -1.14
N PRO A 234 8.55 -14.74 -2.41
CA PRO A 234 8.66 -15.82 -3.39
C PRO A 234 9.75 -16.85 -3.05
N LYS A 235 10.61 -16.56 -2.07
CA LYS A 235 11.56 -17.56 -1.55
C LYS A 235 10.88 -18.66 -0.74
N ILE A 236 9.65 -18.44 -0.25
CA ILE A 236 8.88 -19.46 0.46
C ILE A 236 8.75 -20.73 -0.38
N PRO A 237 8.10 -20.75 -1.54
CA PRO A 237 8.02 -21.93 -2.38
C PRO A 237 9.39 -22.34 -2.97
N GLN A 238 10.24 -21.37 -3.32
CA GLN A 238 11.55 -21.62 -3.92
C GLN A 238 12.47 -22.42 -3.00
N LEU A 239 12.49 -22.11 -1.70
CA LEU A 239 13.35 -22.73 -0.69
C LEU A 239 12.61 -23.79 0.14
N LYS A 240 11.36 -24.11 -0.22
CA LYS A 240 10.49 -25.04 0.51
C LYS A 240 10.37 -24.65 1.99
N LEU A 241 10.08 -23.39 2.24
CA LEU A 241 9.76 -22.90 3.57
C LEU A 241 8.29 -23.13 3.87
N VAL A 242 7.97 -23.28 5.14
CA VAL A 242 6.61 -23.48 5.65
C VAL A 242 6.28 -22.30 6.60
N PRO A 243 5.47 -21.34 6.17
CA PRO A 243 4.88 -20.36 7.07
C PRO A 243 3.95 -21.07 8.04
N LEU A 244 4.21 -20.90 9.33
CA LEU A 244 3.36 -21.47 10.37
C LEU A 244 2.07 -20.68 10.51
N THR A 245 0.95 -21.37 10.72
CA THR A 245 -0.33 -20.70 10.97
C THR A 245 -0.30 -19.95 12.30
N ASP A 246 -1.04 -18.84 12.38
CA ASP A 246 -1.15 -17.96 13.55
C ASP A 246 -2.58 -18.02 14.15
N PRO A 247 -2.92 -19.08 14.92
CA PRO A 247 -4.28 -19.28 15.43
C PRO A 247 -4.73 -18.23 16.45
N LYS A 248 -3.80 -17.43 16.99
CA LYS A 248 -4.12 -16.35 17.94
C LYS A 248 -4.09 -14.96 17.30
N ASN A 249 -3.95 -14.88 15.96
CA ASN A 249 -3.91 -13.64 15.19
C ASN A 249 -2.91 -12.59 15.72
N LEU A 250 -1.73 -13.04 16.20
CA LEU A 250 -0.69 -12.14 16.70
C LEU A 250 -0.23 -11.14 15.65
N PHE A 251 -0.14 -11.58 14.40
CA PHE A 251 0.29 -10.74 13.28
C PHE A 251 -0.88 -9.94 12.68
N GLY A 252 -2.13 -10.28 13.04
CA GLY A 252 -3.33 -9.63 12.53
C GLY A 252 -3.54 -9.81 11.03
N ALA A 253 -4.66 -9.30 10.53
CA ALA A 253 -4.97 -9.28 9.10
C ALA A 253 -4.11 -8.23 8.38
N GLN A 254 -3.63 -8.54 7.17
CA GLN A 254 -2.86 -7.66 6.30
C GLN A 254 -3.32 -7.83 4.85
N ASN A 255 -4.65 -7.78 4.66
CA ASN A 255 -5.23 -7.97 3.33
C ASN A 255 -4.90 -6.80 2.41
N VAL A 256 -4.51 -7.11 1.18
CA VAL A 256 -4.40 -6.11 0.12
C VAL A 256 -5.76 -5.48 -0.10
N THR A 257 -5.85 -4.17 0.09
CA THR A 257 -7.12 -3.43 0.13
C THR A 257 -6.97 -2.12 -0.64
N PRO A 258 -7.82 -1.82 -1.62
CA PRO A 258 -7.78 -0.53 -2.28
C PRO A 258 -8.21 0.58 -1.32
N LEU A 259 -7.32 1.52 -1.01
CA LEU A 259 -7.63 2.76 -0.32
C LEU A 259 -7.93 3.84 -1.36
N VAL A 260 -9.06 4.54 -1.23
CA VAL A 260 -9.53 5.48 -2.25
C VAL A 260 -9.88 6.85 -1.67
N ASN A 261 -9.64 7.89 -2.46
CA ASN A 261 -10.34 9.16 -2.31
C ASN A 261 -11.71 9.04 -3.02
N LYS A 262 -12.80 9.13 -2.26
CA LYS A 262 -14.18 8.87 -2.75
C LYS A 262 -14.59 9.78 -3.91
N ALA A 263 -14.08 11.01 -3.95
CA ALA A 263 -14.34 11.93 -5.04
C ALA A 263 -13.55 11.60 -6.31
N GLY A 264 -12.45 10.84 -6.18
CA GLY A 264 -11.56 10.44 -7.27
C GLY A 264 -11.94 9.12 -7.96
N VAL A 265 -12.98 8.40 -7.49
CA VAL A 265 -13.43 7.12 -8.07
C VAL A 265 -14.93 7.14 -8.34
N ASN A 266 -15.33 6.59 -9.48
CA ASN A 266 -16.72 6.41 -9.86
C ASN A 266 -17.16 4.93 -9.68
N PRO A 267 -18.47 4.60 -9.82
CA PRO A 267 -18.94 3.22 -9.67
C PRO A 267 -18.23 2.20 -10.59
N THR A 268 -17.86 2.58 -11.82
CA THR A 268 -17.13 1.71 -12.73
C THR A 268 -15.73 1.40 -12.20
N ALA A 269 -15.02 2.41 -11.69
CA ALA A 269 -13.71 2.24 -11.06
C ALA A 269 -13.80 1.37 -9.81
N THR A 270 -14.78 1.61 -8.95
CA THR A 270 -15.03 0.80 -7.76
C THR A 270 -15.26 -0.67 -8.11
N ALA A 271 -16.14 -0.94 -9.09
CA ALA A 271 -16.43 -2.31 -9.52
C ALA A 271 -15.19 -3.02 -10.10
N ALA A 272 -14.37 -2.29 -10.88
CA ALA A 272 -13.13 -2.84 -11.44
C ALA A 272 -12.12 -3.22 -10.35
N LEU A 273 -11.93 -2.36 -9.35
CA LEU A 273 -11.02 -2.63 -8.23
C LEU A 273 -11.51 -3.79 -7.35
N ASN A 274 -12.80 -3.85 -7.06
CA ASN A 274 -13.39 -4.97 -6.31
C ASN A 274 -13.28 -6.29 -7.07
N ALA A 275 -13.39 -6.28 -8.40
CA ALA A 275 -13.18 -7.47 -9.23
C ALA A 275 -11.72 -7.97 -9.15
N VAL A 276 -10.74 -7.08 -9.05
CA VAL A 276 -9.34 -7.43 -8.79
C VAL A 276 -9.23 -8.06 -7.40
N SER A 277 -9.77 -7.43 -6.37
CA SER A 277 -9.74 -7.94 -5.00
C SER A 277 -10.31 -9.34 -4.90
N ALA A 278 -11.43 -9.62 -5.57
CA ALA A 278 -12.09 -10.93 -5.56
C ALA A 278 -11.26 -12.07 -6.19
N LYS A 279 -10.24 -11.75 -7.00
CA LYS A 279 -9.41 -12.74 -7.71
C LYS A 279 -8.01 -12.89 -7.15
N LEU A 280 -7.56 -11.94 -6.34
CA LEU A 280 -6.20 -11.94 -5.82
C LEU A 280 -6.15 -12.67 -4.48
N ASP A 281 -5.44 -13.80 -4.44
CA ASP A 281 -5.12 -14.52 -3.21
C ASP A 281 -3.60 -14.50 -2.92
N THR A 282 -3.21 -14.93 -1.72
CA THR A 282 -1.80 -14.91 -1.29
C THR A 282 -0.90 -15.75 -2.18
N ALA A 283 -1.36 -16.93 -2.61
CA ALA A 283 -0.58 -17.80 -3.49
C ALA A 283 -0.37 -17.17 -4.87
N GLY A 284 -1.41 -16.56 -5.43
CA GLY A 284 -1.35 -15.80 -6.67
C GLY A 284 -0.38 -14.62 -6.55
N LEU A 285 -0.47 -13.82 -5.49
CA LEU A 285 0.42 -12.68 -5.26
C LEU A 285 1.89 -13.14 -5.12
N THR A 286 2.14 -14.24 -4.36
CA THR A 286 3.47 -14.84 -4.24
C THR A 286 4.04 -15.27 -5.61
N ALA A 287 3.21 -15.87 -6.47
CA ALA A 287 3.62 -16.26 -7.81
C ALA A 287 3.95 -15.06 -8.69
N LEU A 288 3.19 -13.98 -8.58
CA LEU A 288 3.48 -12.71 -9.28
C LEU A 288 4.77 -12.08 -8.76
N MET A 289 4.97 -12.09 -7.45
CA MET A 289 6.19 -11.58 -6.83
C MET A 289 7.43 -12.39 -7.23
N LYS A 290 7.30 -13.70 -7.45
CA LYS A 290 8.40 -14.50 -8.02
C LYS A 290 8.83 -13.92 -9.38
N ARG A 291 7.89 -13.62 -10.27
CA ARG A 291 8.20 -13.04 -11.58
C ARG A 291 8.93 -11.69 -11.46
N VAL A 292 8.44 -10.81 -10.58
CA VAL A 292 9.03 -9.46 -10.40
C VAL A 292 10.35 -9.50 -9.65
N ALA A 293 10.41 -10.19 -8.50
CA ALA A 293 11.55 -10.13 -7.59
C ALA A 293 12.67 -11.13 -7.94
N ILE A 294 12.34 -12.29 -8.48
CA ILE A 294 13.30 -13.36 -8.81
C ILE A 294 13.62 -13.35 -10.31
N ASP A 295 12.59 -13.48 -11.17
CA ASP A 295 12.76 -13.61 -12.61
C ASP A 295 13.06 -12.24 -13.29
N LYS A 296 12.85 -11.12 -12.56
CA LYS A 296 13.10 -9.74 -12.99
C LYS A 296 12.22 -9.29 -14.16
N ASP A 297 11.03 -9.87 -14.26
CA ASP A 297 10.03 -9.44 -15.22
C ASP A 297 9.55 -8.01 -14.91
N ASP A 298 9.14 -7.29 -15.94
CA ASP A 298 8.54 -5.96 -15.79
C ASP A 298 7.19 -6.04 -15.06
N PRO A 299 6.96 -5.28 -13.95
CA PRO A 299 5.72 -5.35 -13.19
C PRO A 299 4.46 -5.07 -14.02
N SER A 300 4.54 -4.21 -15.05
CA SER A 300 3.41 -3.90 -15.93
C SER A 300 3.07 -5.08 -16.84
N ALA A 301 4.08 -5.79 -17.35
CA ALA A 301 3.89 -7.01 -18.13
C ALA A 301 3.28 -8.12 -17.27
N VAL A 302 3.78 -8.30 -16.04
CA VAL A 302 3.25 -9.28 -15.07
C VAL A 302 1.79 -8.99 -14.74
N ALA A 303 1.45 -7.72 -14.48
CA ALA A 303 0.08 -7.28 -14.22
C ALA A 303 -0.87 -7.60 -15.39
N LYS A 304 -0.42 -7.28 -16.62
CA LYS A 304 -1.19 -7.55 -17.86
C LYS A 304 -1.52 -9.02 -18.03
N ASP A 305 -0.52 -9.89 -17.86
CA ASP A 305 -0.69 -11.33 -18.00
C ASP A 305 -1.68 -11.87 -16.97
N TRP A 306 -1.55 -11.42 -15.71
CA TRP A 306 -2.45 -11.86 -14.62
C TRP A 306 -3.89 -11.41 -14.87
N LEU A 307 -4.10 -10.15 -15.26
CA LEU A 307 -5.43 -9.63 -15.58
C LEU A 307 -6.10 -10.41 -16.72
N LYS A 308 -5.33 -10.70 -17.78
CA LYS A 308 -5.81 -11.52 -18.89
C LYS A 308 -6.20 -12.92 -18.45
N ALA A 309 -5.36 -13.58 -17.64
CA ALA A 309 -5.61 -14.93 -17.13
C ALA A 309 -6.87 -15.00 -16.24
N ASN A 310 -7.24 -13.90 -15.58
CA ASN A 310 -8.40 -13.79 -14.69
C ASN A 310 -9.65 -13.17 -15.37
N GLY A 311 -9.61 -12.85 -16.66
CA GLY A 311 -10.74 -12.24 -17.38
C GLY A 311 -11.01 -10.79 -17.01
N LEU A 312 -10.00 -10.07 -16.53
CA LEU A 312 -10.08 -8.68 -16.05
C LEU A 312 -9.37 -7.68 -16.99
N GLY A 313 -8.66 -8.19 -18.01
CA GLY A 313 -7.89 -7.39 -18.97
C GLY A 313 -8.66 -7.03 -20.23
#